data_8aa79b7d02b257788bf1fceb6093298c
#
_entry.id   8aa79b7d02b257788bf1fceb6093298c
#
_cell.length_a   1.000
_cell.length_b   1.000
_cell.length_c   1.000
_cell.angle_alpha   90.00
_cell.angle_beta   90.00
_cell.angle_gamma   90.00
#
_symmetry.space_group_name_H-M   'P 1'
#
loop_
_entity.id
_entity.type
_entity.pdbx_description
1 polymer ?
#
loop_
_entity_poly.entity_id
_entity_poly.type
_entity_poly.pdbx_seq_one_letter_code
_entity_poly.pdbx_strand_id
1 'polypeptide(L)'
;MNRRASRILTVCAGAWLLVIWGQSCVPAAHSGAESGALLTLVQAFLPHMTDHILRKYAHFGEYALLGVFTAAALRTGARFSWPAALLPGTLAALCDETIQLFVPGRSGQITDVWLDTAGYLTGALLTLLIFFLCRKHPKQRKAP
;
A
#
# COMPACT_ATOMS: atom_id res chain seq x y z
N MET A 1 -9.51 -19.10 12.73
CA MET A 1 -8.79 -19.02 11.45
C MET A 1 -9.82 -19.05 10.33
N ASN A 2 -9.90 -17.98 9.52
CA ASN A 2 -10.91 -17.88 8.46
C ASN A 2 -10.23 -17.94 7.07
N ARG A 3 -10.12 -19.14 6.50
CA ARG A 3 -9.47 -19.38 5.20
C ARG A 3 -10.16 -18.64 4.04
N ARG A 4 -11.49 -18.43 4.13
CA ARG A 4 -12.24 -17.70 3.10
C ARG A 4 -11.85 -16.22 3.11
N ALA A 5 -11.84 -15.59 4.28
CA ALA A 5 -11.40 -14.19 4.42
C ALA A 5 -9.94 -14.00 3.96
N SER A 6 -9.04 -14.92 4.33
CA SER A 6 -7.64 -14.87 3.89
C SER A 6 -7.52 -14.91 2.35
N ARG A 7 -8.26 -15.79 1.69
CA ARG A 7 -8.26 -15.88 0.20
C ARG A 7 -8.78 -14.59 -0.44
N ILE A 8 -9.89 -14.04 0.06
CA ILE A 8 -10.45 -12.78 -0.45
C ILE A 8 -9.42 -11.64 -0.30
N LEU A 9 -8.82 -11.49 0.87
CA LEU A 9 -7.81 -10.46 1.13
C LEU A 9 -6.55 -10.63 0.26
N THR A 10 -6.12 -11.87 0.00
CA THR A 10 -5.01 -12.13 -0.94
C THR A 10 -5.37 -11.70 -2.36
N VAL A 11 -6.59 -11.99 -2.81
CA VAL A 11 -7.07 -11.53 -4.13
C VAL A 11 -7.14 -10.01 -4.17
N CYS A 12 -7.64 -9.37 -3.13
CA CYS A 12 -7.66 -7.91 -3.02
C CYS A 12 -6.25 -7.31 -3.07
N ALA A 13 -5.28 -7.91 -2.37
CA ALA A 13 -3.88 -7.47 -2.41
C ALA A 13 -3.30 -7.58 -3.83
N GLY A 14 -3.52 -8.70 -4.51
CA GLY A 14 -3.06 -8.90 -5.89
C GLY A 14 -3.72 -7.92 -6.87
N ALA A 15 -5.04 -7.74 -6.79
CA ALA A 15 -5.76 -6.79 -7.62
C ALA A 15 -5.30 -5.35 -7.38
N TRP A 16 -5.08 -4.96 -6.11
CA TRP A 16 -4.58 -3.64 -5.75
C TRP A 16 -3.14 -3.40 -6.27
N LEU A 17 -2.27 -4.40 -6.18
CA LEU A 17 -0.93 -4.34 -6.75
C LEU A 17 -0.96 -4.10 -8.27
N LEU A 18 -1.88 -4.77 -8.98
CA LEU A 18 -2.06 -4.55 -10.42
C LEU A 18 -2.55 -3.12 -10.72
N VAL A 19 -3.36 -2.51 -9.85
CA VAL A 19 -3.75 -1.10 -9.97
C VAL A 19 -2.53 -0.20 -9.83
N ILE A 20 -1.69 -0.39 -8.80
CA ILE A 20 -0.46 0.40 -8.58
C ILE A 20 0.44 0.32 -9.82
N TRP A 21 0.80 -0.88 -10.25
CA TRP A 21 1.66 -1.07 -11.42
C TRP A 21 1.02 -0.57 -12.72
N GLY A 22 -0.30 -0.67 -12.86
CA GLY A 22 -1.05 -0.11 -13.99
C GLY A 22 -0.91 1.41 -14.07
N GLN A 23 -0.99 2.11 -12.93
CA GLN A 23 -0.78 3.56 -12.87
C GLN A 23 0.68 3.94 -13.17
N SER A 24 1.63 3.12 -12.74
CA SER A 24 3.05 3.33 -13.03
C SER A 24 3.39 3.16 -14.51
N CYS A 25 2.61 2.39 -15.26
CA CYS A 25 2.72 2.29 -16.72
C CYS A 25 2.20 3.53 -17.48
N VAL A 26 1.47 4.45 -16.82
CA VAL A 26 0.92 5.64 -17.49
C VAL A 26 2.01 6.71 -17.65
N PRO A 27 2.24 7.25 -18.87
CA PRO A 27 3.18 8.33 -19.09
C PRO A 27 2.91 9.57 -18.23
N ALA A 28 3.97 10.28 -17.82
CA ALA A 28 3.84 11.40 -16.90
C ALA A 28 2.91 12.53 -17.41
N ALA A 29 2.86 12.75 -18.73
CA ALA A 29 1.99 13.75 -19.34
C ALA A 29 0.49 13.45 -19.12
N HIS A 30 0.08 12.18 -19.16
CA HIS A 30 -1.31 11.77 -18.92
C HIS A 30 -1.64 11.78 -17.44
N SER A 31 -0.76 11.25 -16.59
CA SER A 31 -1.01 11.24 -15.15
C SER A 31 -1.05 12.64 -14.53
N GLY A 32 -0.31 13.61 -15.08
CA GLY A 32 -0.35 15.01 -14.69
C GLY A 32 -1.68 15.70 -15.02
N ALA A 33 -2.32 15.33 -16.13
CA ALA A 33 -3.64 15.85 -16.49
C ALA A 33 -4.75 15.33 -15.54
N GLU A 34 -4.67 14.07 -15.13
CA GLU A 34 -5.61 13.45 -14.19
C GLU A 34 -5.44 13.98 -12.75
N SER A 35 -4.20 14.17 -12.31
CA SER A 35 -3.90 14.71 -10.97
C SER A 35 -4.21 16.20 -10.83
N GLY A 36 -4.32 16.95 -11.93
CA GLY A 36 -4.49 18.41 -11.92
C GLY A 36 -5.75 18.87 -11.16
N ALA A 37 -6.89 18.20 -11.35
CA ALA A 37 -8.11 18.53 -10.62
C ALA A 37 -7.97 18.28 -9.12
N LEU A 38 -7.36 17.15 -8.74
CA LEU A 38 -7.08 16.80 -7.35
C LEU A 38 -6.07 17.77 -6.73
N LEU A 39 -5.02 18.13 -7.47
CA LEU A 39 -4.02 19.10 -7.04
C LEU A 39 -4.66 20.45 -6.73
N THR A 40 -5.53 20.96 -7.60
CA THR A 40 -6.25 22.23 -7.40
C THR A 40 -7.09 22.19 -6.12
N LEU A 41 -7.77 21.09 -5.87
CA LEU A 41 -8.56 20.90 -4.64
C LEU A 41 -7.68 20.87 -3.39
N VAL A 42 -6.55 20.16 -3.44
CA VAL A 42 -5.59 20.07 -2.33
C VAL A 42 -4.91 21.41 -2.08
N GLN A 43 -4.58 22.17 -3.12
CA GLN A 43 -3.97 23.49 -3.01
C GLN A 43 -4.87 24.54 -2.35
N ALA A 44 -6.20 24.33 -2.37
CA ALA A 44 -7.11 25.18 -1.60
C ALA A 44 -6.85 25.12 -0.07
N PHE A 45 -6.30 24.02 0.43
CA PHE A 45 -5.97 23.82 1.85
C PHE A 45 -4.47 23.83 2.11
N LEU A 46 -3.66 23.43 1.14
CA LEU A 46 -2.21 23.32 1.21
C LEU A 46 -1.57 24.03 0.00
N PRO A 47 -1.43 25.38 0.02
CA PRO A 47 -1.02 26.17 -1.14
C PRO A 47 0.35 25.79 -1.73
N HIS A 48 1.24 25.20 -0.93
CA HIS A 48 2.59 24.80 -1.36
C HIS A 48 2.65 23.36 -1.93
N MET A 49 1.49 22.67 -2.04
CA MET A 49 1.45 21.33 -2.61
C MET A 49 1.81 21.39 -4.08
N THR A 50 2.78 20.57 -4.49
CA THR A 50 3.15 20.38 -5.89
C THR A 50 2.65 19.02 -6.39
N ASP A 51 2.50 18.86 -7.70
CA ASP A 51 2.11 17.59 -8.31
C ASP A 51 3.09 16.46 -7.94
N HIS A 52 4.38 16.75 -7.88
CA HIS A 52 5.39 15.80 -7.44
C HIS A 52 5.18 15.31 -5.98
N ILE A 53 4.90 16.23 -5.08
CA ILE A 53 4.64 15.91 -3.67
C ILE A 53 3.33 15.12 -3.54
N LEU A 54 2.28 15.56 -4.24
CA LEU A 54 0.99 14.87 -4.23
C LEU A 54 1.12 13.41 -4.69
N ARG A 55 1.86 13.16 -5.77
CA ARG A 55 2.13 11.80 -6.24
C ARG A 55 2.88 10.95 -5.20
N LYS A 56 3.87 11.50 -4.52
CA LYS A 56 4.59 10.79 -3.46
C LYS A 56 3.66 10.38 -2.30
N TYR A 57 2.75 11.25 -1.89
CA TYR A 57 1.74 10.91 -0.88
C TYR A 57 0.74 9.86 -1.38
N ALA A 58 0.34 9.92 -2.66
CA ALA A 58 -0.52 8.92 -3.26
C ALA A 58 0.15 7.54 -3.25
N HIS A 59 1.39 7.42 -3.73
CA HIS A 59 2.16 6.17 -3.69
C HIS A 59 2.32 5.63 -2.27
N PHE A 60 2.70 6.48 -1.32
CA PHE A 60 2.78 6.08 0.09
C PHE A 60 1.45 5.48 0.59
N GLY A 61 0.31 6.12 0.27
CA GLY A 61 -1.02 5.66 0.65
C GLY A 61 -1.42 4.36 -0.04
N GLU A 62 -1.12 4.22 -1.32
CA GLU A 62 -1.38 3.01 -2.12
C GLU A 62 -0.60 1.81 -1.57
N TYR A 63 0.67 1.99 -1.26
CA TYR A 63 1.49 0.96 -0.64
C TYR A 63 1.08 0.66 0.81
N ALA A 64 0.63 1.66 1.57
CA ALA A 64 0.06 1.43 2.90
C ALA A 64 -1.18 0.53 2.84
N LEU A 65 -2.08 0.77 1.89
CA LEU A 65 -3.25 -0.08 1.67
C LEU A 65 -2.88 -1.51 1.23
N LEU A 66 -1.86 -1.66 0.38
CA LEU A 66 -1.30 -2.97 0.02
C LEU A 66 -0.79 -3.71 1.26
N GLY A 67 -0.09 -3.01 2.16
CA GLY A 67 0.37 -3.53 3.44
C GLY A 67 -0.77 -4.00 4.34
N VAL A 68 -1.86 -3.23 4.41
CA VAL A 68 -3.08 -3.62 5.14
C VAL A 68 -3.65 -4.93 4.60
N PHE A 69 -3.87 -5.05 3.30
CA PHE A 69 -4.43 -6.27 2.70
C PHE A 69 -3.53 -7.48 2.93
N THR A 70 -2.21 -7.33 2.73
CA THR A 70 -1.26 -8.42 2.89
C THR A 70 -1.18 -8.90 4.32
N ALA A 71 -1.02 -7.99 5.29
CA ALA A 71 -0.94 -8.33 6.71
C ALA A 71 -2.25 -8.95 7.21
N ALA A 72 -3.41 -8.42 6.80
CA ALA A 72 -4.71 -8.97 7.15
C ALA A 72 -4.91 -10.37 6.55
N ALA A 73 -4.50 -10.61 5.29
CA ALA A 73 -4.58 -11.91 4.64
C ALA A 73 -3.76 -12.97 5.40
N LEU A 74 -2.53 -12.64 5.78
CA LEU A 74 -1.64 -13.53 6.52
C LEU A 74 -2.16 -13.81 7.94
N ARG A 75 -2.69 -12.80 8.64
CA ARG A 75 -3.20 -12.95 10.01
C ARG A 75 -4.50 -13.75 10.08
N THR A 76 -5.35 -13.65 9.07
CA THR A 76 -6.59 -14.44 9.00
C THR A 76 -6.35 -15.87 8.50
N GLY A 77 -5.24 -16.09 7.78
CA GLY A 77 -4.76 -17.38 7.30
C GLY A 77 -3.99 -18.18 8.36
N ALA A 78 -3.46 -19.35 7.91
CA ALA A 78 -2.70 -20.27 8.77
C ALA A 78 -1.18 -20.02 8.77
N ARG A 79 -0.67 -19.13 7.92
CA ARG A 79 0.75 -19.05 7.57
C ARG A 79 1.31 -17.65 7.80
N PHE A 80 1.11 -17.10 9.00
CA PHE A 80 1.78 -15.85 9.33
C PHE A 80 3.28 -16.08 9.54
N SER A 81 4.10 -15.33 8.81
CA SER A 81 5.53 -15.19 9.10
C SER A 81 5.93 -13.74 8.85
N TRP A 82 6.91 -13.24 9.60
CA TRP A 82 7.39 -11.88 9.44
C TRP A 82 7.97 -11.60 8.04
N PRO A 83 8.81 -12.46 7.45
CA PRO A 83 9.27 -12.25 6.08
C PRO A 83 8.13 -12.17 5.07
N ALA A 84 7.14 -13.06 5.16
CA ALA A 84 5.98 -13.03 4.27
C ALA A 84 5.13 -11.78 4.44
N ALA A 85 5.16 -11.13 5.60
CA ALA A 85 4.44 -9.89 5.85
C ALA A 85 5.22 -8.64 5.41
N LEU A 86 6.54 -8.66 5.36
CA LEU A 86 7.37 -7.47 5.15
C LEU A 86 8.03 -7.42 3.76
N LEU A 87 8.51 -8.54 3.23
CA LEU A 87 9.25 -8.58 1.96
C LEU A 87 8.41 -8.25 0.70
N PRO A 88 7.12 -8.65 0.58
CA PRO A 88 6.37 -8.42 -0.65
C PRO A 88 6.26 -6.94 -1.03
N GLY A 89 6.16 -6.04 -0.05
CA GLY A 89 6.06 -4.60 -0.30
C GLY A 89 7.33 -4.03 -0.92
N THR A 90 8.50 -4.37 -0.39
CA THR A 90 9.78 -3.94 -0.94
C THR A 90 10.01 -4.47 -2.35
N LEU A 91 9.67 -5.74 -2.59
CA LEU A 91 9.77 -6.33 -3.94
C LEU A 91 8.79 -5.67 -4.92
N ALA A 92 7.56 -5.39 -4.48
CA ALA A 92 6.58 -4.67 -5.28
C ALA A 92 7.05 -3.26 -5.65
N ALA A 93 7.64 -2.51 -4.70
CA ALA A 93 8.20 -1.19 -4.92
C ALA A 93 9.39 -1.20 -5.88
N LEU A 94 10.28 -2.18 -5.77
CA LEU A 94 11.38 -2.37 -6.72
C LEU A 94 10.87 -2.64 -8.14
N CYS A 95 9.86 -3.48 -8.29
CA CYS A 95 9.23 -3.73 -9.59
C CYS A 95 8.59 -2.47 -10.14
N ASP A 96 7.89 -1.70 -9.31
CA ASP A 96 7.22 -0.46 -9.69
C ASP A 96 8.22 0.57 -10.24
N GLU A 97 9.27 0.87 -9.50
CA GLU A 97 10.31 1.79 -9.91
C GLU A 97 11.07 1.29 -11.15
N THR A 98 11.22 -0.04 -11.29
CA THR A 98 11.78 -0.63 -12.50
C THR A 98 10.86 -0.41 -13.72
N ILE A 99 9.54 -0.56 -13.56
CA ILE A 99 8.56 -0.25 -14.62
C ILE A 99 8.69 1.22 -15.02
N GLN A 100 8.76 2.13 -14.05
CA GLN A 100 8.85 3.57 -14.32
C GLN A 100 10.10 3.97 -15.14
N LEU A 101 11.21 3.23 -15.05
CA LEU A 101 12.41 3.47 -15.90
C LEU A 101 12.12 3.33 -17.40
N PHE A 102 11.11 2.55 -17.78
CA PHE A 102 10.75 2.30 -19.18
C PHE A 102 9.55 3.14 -19.65
N VAL A 103 9.00 4.01 -18.79
CA VAL A 103 7.81 4.81 -19.11
C VAL A 103 8.20 6.26 -19.44
N PRO A 104 7.77 6.80 -20.59
CA PRO A 104 8.12 8.15 -21.01
C PRO A 104 7.75 9.23 -19.98
N GLY A 105 8.73 10.07 -19.64
CA GLY A 105 8.56 11.16 -18.68
C GLY A 105 8.52 10.76 -17.22
N ARG A 106 8.68 9.47 -16.91
CA ARG A 106 8.89 8.96 -15.55
C ARG A 106 10.39 8.76 -15.28
N SER A 107 10.75 8.80 -14.01
CA SER A 107 12.11 8.49 -13.54
C SER A 107 12.01 7.55 -12.36
N GLY A 108 12.49 6.31 -12.50
CA GLY A 108 12.61 5.39 -11.38
C GLY A 108 13.69 5.90 -10.41
N GLN A 109 13.36 6.02 -9.13
CA GLN A 109 14.25 6.54 -8.11
C GLN A 109 14.31 5.60 -6.91
N ILE A 110 15.52 5.29 -6.46
CA ILE A 110 15.70 4.45 -5.26
C ILE A 110 15.07 5.06 -4.00
N THR A 111 14.97 6.38 -3.93
CA THR A 111 14.29 7.10 -2.84
C THR A 111 12.80 6.79 -2.80
N ASP A 112 12.18 6.56 -3.96
CA ASP A 112 10.75 6.26 -4.06
C ASP A 112 10.50 4.79 -3.67
N VAL A 113 11.43 3.86 -3.95
CA VAL A 113 11.40 2.50 -3.38
C VAL A 113 11.35 2.53 -1.85
N TRP A 114 12.15 3.40 -1.20
CA TRP A 114 12.13 3.54 0.25
C TRP A 114 10.83 4.13 0.76
N LEU A 115 10.27 5.12 0.07
CA LEU A 115 9.00 5.74 0.43
C LEU A 115 7.85 4.75 0.36
N ASP A 116 7.76 3.99 -0.73
CA ASP A 116 6.74 2.98 -0.98
C ASP A 116 6.85 1.82 0.01
N THR A 117 8.08 1.37 0.27
CA THR A 117 8.36 0.38 1.31
C THR A 117 7.92 0.88 2.69
N ALA A 118 8.20 2.15 3.02
CA ALA A 118 7.76 2.74 4.29
C ALA A 118 6.23 2.82 4.38
N GLY A 119 5.55 3.19 3.31
CA GLY A 119 4.09 3.14 3.21
C GLY A 119 3.56 1.74 3.50
N TYR A 120 4.07 0.74 2.78
CA TYR A 120 3.68 -0.65 2.96
C TYR A 120 3.89 -1.15 4.41
N LEU A 121 5.07 -0.90 4.99
CA LEU A 121 5.37 -1.28 6.37
C LEU A 121 4.43 -0.59 7.36
N THR A 122 4.11 0.68 7.13
CA THR A 122 3.16 1.43 7.97
C THR A 122 1.80 0.73 7.99
N GLY A 123 1.23 0.43 6.82
CA GLY A 123 -0.05 -0.26 6.72
C GLY A 123 -0.04 -1.66 7.33
N ALA A 124 1.03 -2.43 7.07
CA ALA A 124 1.19 -3.76 7.62
C ALA A 124 1.30 -3.75 9.15
N LEU A 125 2.15 -2.88 9.71
CA LEU A 125 2.37 -2.78 11.16
C LEU A 125 1.13 -2.27 11.89
N LEU A 126 0.42 -1.27 11.36
CA LEU A 126 -0.85 -0.79 11.92
C LEU A 126 -1.90 -1.91 11.95
N THR A 127 -2.00 -2.70 10.89
CA THR A 127 -2.90 -3.85 10.82
C THR A 127 -2.55 -4.89 11.90
N LEU A 128 -1.26 -5.24 12.02
CA LEU A 128 -0.80 -6.19 13.03
C LEU A 128 -1.04 -5.68 14.45
N LEU A 129 -0.85 -4.39 14.69
CA LEU A 129 -1.12 -3.75 15.97
C LEU A 129 -2.61 -3.84 16.33
N ILE A 130 -3.51 -3.53 15.38
CA ILE A 130 -4.96 -3.65 15.58
C ILE A 130 -5.34 -5.08 15.95
N PHE A 131 -4.84 -6.07 15.21
CA PHE A 131 -5.08 -7.48 15.53
C PHE A 131 -4.53 -7.88 16.91
N PHE A 132 -3.40 -7.32 17.33
CA PHE A 132 -2.84 -7.56 18.66
C PHE A 132 -3.73 -6.97 19.77
N LEU A 133 -4.17 -5.72 19.62
CA LEU A 133 -5.02 -5.03 20.58
C LEU A 133 -6.40 -5.71 20.71
N CYS A 134 -7.02 -6.08 19.60
CA CYS A 134 -8.30 -6.77 19.59
C CYS A 134 -8.23 -8.17 20.23
N ARG A 135 -7.06 -8.80 20.23
CA ARG A 135 -6.85 -10.13 20.81
C ARG A 135 -6.73 -10.11 22.35
N LYS A 136 -6.46 -8.95 22.96
CA LYS A 136 -6.28 -8.78 24.42
C LYS A 136 -7.58 -8.75 25.24
N HIS A 137 -8.76 -8.85 24.62
CA HIS A 137 -10.03 -9.01 25.33
C HIS A 137 -10.56 -10.46 25.18
N PRO A 138 -10.05 -11.45 25.95
CA PRO A 138 -10.77 -12.70 26.10
C PRO A 138 -12.07 -12.36 26.85
N LYS A 139 -13.23 -12.60 26.21
CA LYS A 139 -14.51 -12.63 26.93
C LYS A 139 -14.33 -13.54 28.11
N GLN A 140 -14.38 -13.02 29.34
CA GLN A 140 -14.54 -13.84 30.53
C GLN A 140 -15.80 -14.69 30.31
N ARG A 141 -15.62 -15.98 30.04
CA ARG A 141 -16.70 -16.95 30.14
C ARG A 141 -17.14 -16.90 31.59
N LYS A 142 -18.31 -16.30 31.88
CA LYS A 142 -19.00 -16.54 33.14
C LYS A 142 -19.19 -18.04 33.21
N ALA A 143 -18.56 -18.66 34.18
CA ALA A 143 -18.83 -20.04 34.55
C ALA A 143 -20.30 -20.15 35.02
N PRO A 144 -20.96 -21.28 34.76
CA PRO A 144 -22.34 -21.52 35.21
C PRO A 144 -22.47 -21.55 36.71
#